data_cbb6cbbd9517a22b3262e6ca643276a1
#
_entry.id   cbb6cbbd9517a22b3262e6ca643276a1
#
_cell.length_a   1.000
_cell.length_b   1.000
_cell.length_c   1.000
_cell.angle_alpha   90.00
_cell.angle_beta   90.00
_cell.angle_gamma   90.00
#
_symmetry.space_group_name_H-M   'P 1'
#
loop_
_entity.id
_entity.type
_entity.pdbx_description
1 polymer ?
#
loop_
_entity_poly.entity_id
_entity_poly.type
_entity_poly.pdbx_seq_one_letter_code
_entity_poly.pdbx_strand_id
1 'polypeptide(L)'
;MDIETPPPRVKQFDYITEMMEVALQDTPTLRIKGRVTQVIGTIIKAVVPTVKVGEVCILRNPGEDFEMKGEVVGFARDAALLTPIGDMYGISSATEVIPTGRAHMVPVGDGLLGRVLDGLGRPLDEQENGPIEASKFYPVFAEAPDPLTRRIIKDPLELGVRALDGVLTCGEGQRMGIFAAAGGGKSTLMG
;
A
#
# COMPACT_ATOMS: atom_id res chain seq x y z
N MET A 1 -3.34 -26.16 -65.19
CA MET A 1 -2.15 -25.88 -64.35
C MET A 1 -2.69 -25.29 -63.05
N ASP A 2 -3.14 -26.17 -62.16
CA ASP A 2 -3.84 -25.80 -60.95
C ASP A 2 -2.80 -25.36 -59.93
N ILE A 3 -2.93 -24.12 -59.49
CA ILE A 3 -2.11 -23.55 -58.42
C ILE A 3 -2.70 -24.06 -57.08
N GLU A 4 -2.06 -25.07 -56.51
CA GLU A 4 -2.37 -25.57 -55.17
C GLU A 4 -2.18 -24.43 -54.18
N THR A 5 -3.29 -24.03 -53.56
CA THR A 5 -3.29 -23.12 -52.40
C THR A 5 -2.61 -23.83 -51.23
N PRO A 6 -1.59 -23.24 -50.57
CA PRO A 6 -0.96 -23.85 -49.43
C PRO A 6 -1.96 -24.05 -48.27
N PRO A 7 -1.85 -25.11 -47.51
CA PRO A 7 -2.76 -25.40 -46.39
C PRO A 7 -2.75 -24.27 -45.34
N PRO A 8 -3.86 -24.02 -44.69
CA PRO A 8 -3.95 -22.96 -43.69
C PRO A 8 -2.98 -23.26 -42.56
N ARG A 9 -2.03 -22.35 -42.30
CA ARG A 9 -1.09 -22.40 -41.18
C ARG A 9 -1.88 -22.50 -39.87
N VAL A 10 -1.47 -23.43 -39.09
CA VAL A 10 -2.08 -23.95 -37.88
C VAL A 10 -2.41 -22.83 -36.90
N LYS A 11 -3.68 -22.51 -36.71
CA LYS A 11 -4.25 -21.57 -35.73
C LYS A 11 -3.87 -21.87 -34.27
N GLN A 12 -3.21 -22.98 -34.02
CA GLN A 12 -2.83 -23.45 -32.68
C GLN A 12 -1.65 -22.67 -32.09
N PHE A 13 -0.83 -22.03 -32.92
CA PHE A 13 0.28 -21.19 -32.47
C PHE A 13 -0.07 -19.71 -32.36
N ASP A 14 -1.11 -19.25 -33.03
CA ASP A 14 -1.55 -17.84 -32.99
C ASP A 14 -1.94 -17.44 -31.56
N TYR A 15 -2.64 -18.30 -30.82
CA TYR A 15 -2.99 -18.10 -29.43
C TYR A 15 -1.76 -17.95 -28.50
N ILE A 16 -0.73 -18.77 -28.73
CA ILE A 16 0.53 -18.71 -27.95
C ILE A 16 1.26 -17.40 -28.27
N THR A 17 1.29 -17.01 -29.55
CA THR A 17 1.92 -15.76 -29.97
C THR A 17 1.19 -14.54 -29.40
N GLU A 18 -0.13 -14.54 -29.41
CA GLU A 18 -0.96 -13.48 -28.84
C GLU A 18 -0.78 -13.38 -27.30
N MET A 19 -0.74 -14.52 -26.60
CA MET A 19 -0.42 -14.56 -25.17
C MET A 19 1.00 -14.03 -24.86
N MET A 20 1.97 -14.36 -25.70
CA MET A 20 3.35 -13.88 -25.55
C MET A 20 3.45 -12.38 -25.83
N GLU A 21 2.76 -11.87 -26.84
CA GLU A 21 2.71 -10.43 -27.14
C GLU A 21 2.07 -9.64 -26.00
N VAL A 22 0.93 -10.13 -25.46
CA VAL A 22 0.28 -9.49 -24.30
C VAL A 22 1.20 -9.52 -23.08
N ALA A 23 1.86 -10.64 -22.81
CA ALA A 23 2.81 -10.75 -21.68
C ALA A 23 4.04 -9.86 -21.84
N LEU A 24 4.49 -9.62 -23.10
CA LEU A 24 5.63 -8.74 -23.38
C LEU A 24 5.26 -7.24 -23.33
N GLN A 25 4.01 -6.88 -23.66
CA GLN A 25 3.56 -5.48 -23.57
C GLN A 25 3.55 -4.95 -22.15
N ASP A 26 3.24 -5.79 -21.16
CA ASP A 26 3.22 -5.42 -19.74
C ASP A 26 4.55 -5.65 -19.01
N THR A 27 5.54 -6.22 -19.67
CA THR A 27 6.84 -6.50 -19.04
C THR A 27 7.84 -5.38 -19.36
N PRO A 28 8.21 -4.56 -18.39
CA PRO A 28 9.23 -3.52 -18.62
C PRO A 28 10.56 -4.20 -18.96
N THR A 29 11.07 -3.94 -20.17
CA THR A 29 12.33 -4.48 -20.71
C THR A 29 13.57 -4.00 -19.95
N LEU A 30 13.45 -2.89 -19.22
CA LEU A 30 14.50 -2.31 -18.40
C LEU A 30 13.99 -2.12 -16.97
N ARG A 31 14.61 -2.81 -16.02
CA ARG A 31 14.39 -2.53 -14.60
C ARG A 31 15.29 -1.38 -14.18
N ILE A 32 14.69 -0.23 -13.96
CA ILE A 32 15.38 0.94 -13.40
C ILE A 32 15.70 0.62 -11.95
N LYS A 33 16.97 0.75 -11.58
CA LYS A 33 17.45 0.57 -10.21
C LYS A 33 18.28 1.77 -9.82
N GLY A 34 18.10 2.19 -8.57
CA GLY A 34 18.98 3.15 -7.91
C GLY A 34 19.88 2.46 -6.90
N ARG A 35 20.64 3.26 -6.18
CA ARG A 35 21.54 2.80 -5.11
C ARG A 35 21.49 3.76 -3.93
N VAL A 36 21.56 3.21 -2.72
CA VAL A 36 21.75 3.99 -1.50
C VAL A 36 23.16 4.64 -1.53
N THR A 37 23.20 5.93 -1.26
CA THR A 37 24.46 6.70 -1.20
C THR A 37 24.84 7.10 0.22
N GLN A 38 23.85 7.33 1.07
CA GLN A 38 24.06 7.75 2.45
C GLN A 38 22.84 7.42 3.32
N VAL A 39 23.08 7.14 4.59
CA VAL A 39 22.03 7.02 5.62
C VAL A 39 22.34 8.02 6.72
N ILE A 40 21.37 8.86 7.08
CA ILE A 40 21.50 9.88 8.13
C ILE A 40 20.30 9.77 9.07
N GLY A 41 20.51 9.20 10.25
CA GLY A 41 19.41 8.90 11.18
C GLY A 41 18.37 8.00 10.49
N THR A 42 17.13 8.47 10.36
CA THR A 42 16.03 7.75 9.71
C THR A 42 15.85 8.10 8.22
N ILE A 43 16.74 8.90 7.65
CA ILE A 43 16.64 9.30 6.23
C ILE A 43 17.69 8.56 5.40
N ILE A 44 17.22 7.91 4.36
CA ILE A 44 18.05 7.22 3.38
C ILE A 44 18.16 8.11 2.14
N LYS A 45 19.37 8.43 1.73
CA LYS A 45 19.65 9.12 0.46
C LYS A 45 20.01 8.10 -0.60
N ALA A 46 19.33 8.17 -1.73
CA ALA A 46 19.58 7.28 -2.84
C ALA A 46 19.54 8.03 -4.17
N VAL A 47 20.40 7.64 -5.08
CA VAL A 47 20.32 8.06 -6.49
C VAL A 47 19.41 7.08 -7.20
N VAL A 48 18.22 7.54 -7.54
CA VAL A 48 17.18 6.75 -8.23
C VAL A 48 16.57 7.62 -9.31
N PRO A 49 16.65 7.24 -10.58
CA PRO A 49 16.01 8.01 -11.65
C PRO A 49 14.48 7.84 -11.60
N THR A 50 13.77 8.89 -11.99
CA THR A 50 12.32 8.93 -12.26
C THR A 50 11.36 8.65 -11.10
N VAL A 51 11.79 8.72 -9.84
CA VAL A 51 10.90 8.59 -8.68
C VAL A 51 10.15 9.89 -8.37
N LYS A 52 9.01 9.76 -7.71
CA LYS A 52 8.14 10.86 -7.28
C LYS A 52 8.02 10.90 -5.76
N VAL A 53 7.74 12.09 -5.21
CA VAL A 53 7.41 12.21 -3.78
C VAL A 53 6.14 11.41 -3.48
N GLY A 54 6.14 10.64 -2.38
CA GLY A 54 5.07 9.73 -2.00
C GLY A 54 5.15 8.34 -2.67
N GLU A 55 6.12 8.13 -3.58
CA GLU A 55 6.32 6.81 -4.19
C GLU A 55 7.05 5.87 -3.22
N VAL A 56 6.59 4.62 -3.18
CA VAL A 56 7.26 3.55 -2.42
C VAL A 56 8.32 2.89 -3.30
N CYS A 57 9.52 2.77 -2.76
CA CYS A 57 10.61 2.02 -3.35
C CYS A 57 10.89 0.76 -2.53
N ILE A 58 11.34 -0.29 -3.21
CA ILE A 58 11.85 -1.51 -2.57
C ILE A 58 13.38 -1.35 -2.43
N LEU A 59 13.88 -1.53 -1.22
CA LEU A 59 15.31 -1.56 -0.91
C LEU A 59 15.71 -3.00 -0.66
N ARG A 60 16.71 -3.49 -1.38
CA ARG A 60 17.20 -4.86 -1.21
C ARG A 60 18.71 -4.94 -1.41
N ASN A 61 19.34 -5.93 -0.77
CA ASN A 61 20.74 -6.25 -1.01
C ASN A 61 20.85 -7.39 -2.03
N PRO A 62 21.64 -7.24 -3.10
CA PRO A 62 21.89 -8.32 -4.05
C PRO A 62 22.54 -9.52 -3.37
N GLY A 63 21.90 -10.70 -3.49
CA GLY A 63 22.44 -11.96 -2.92
C GLY A 63 22.17 -12.19 -1.43
N GLU A 64 21.43 -11.29 -0.78
CA GLU A 64 21.00 -11.43 0.62
C GLU A 64 19.48 -11.50 0.69
N ASP A 65 18.95 -12.12 1.74
CA ASP A 65 17.50 -12.14 2.03
C ASP A 65 17.10 -10.90 2.83
N PHE A 66 17.49 -9.73 2.28
CA PHE A 66 17.13 -8.44 2.85
C PHE A 66 16.25 -7.68 1.88
N GLU A 67 15.04 -7.38 2.31
CA GLU A 67 14.10 -6.52 1.59
C GLU A 67 13.33 -5.64 2.56
N MET A 68 13.26 -4.36 2.26
CA MET A 68 12.42 -3.41 2.98
C MET A 68 11.79 -2.41 2.03
N LYS A 69 10.77 -1.71 2.50
CA LYS A 69 10.15 -0.62 1.76
C LYS A 69 10.63 0.73 2.30
N GLY A 70 10.71 1.72 1.42
CA GLY A 70 10.96 3.11 1.78
C GLY A 70 10.12 4.03 0.93
N GLU A 71 9.59 5.09 1.54
CA GLU A 71 8.79 6.11 0.86
C GLU A 71 9.66 7.31 0.52
N VAL A 72 9.55 7.82 -0.70
CA VAL A 72 10.21 9.04 -1.14
C VAL A 72 9.52 10.25 -0.53
N VAL A 73 10.19 10.94 0.38
CA VAL A 73 9.66 12.12 1.08
C VAL A 73 10.14 13.44 0.49
N GLY A 74 11.11 13.40 -0.40
CA GLY A 74 11.65 14.59 -1.06
C GLY A 74 12.92 14.35 -1.82
N PHE A 75 13.56 15.43 -2.25
CA PHE A 75 14.82 15.41 -2.99
C PHE A 75 15.80 16.38 -2.37
N ALA A 76 17.09 16.02 -2.37
CA ALA A 76 18.19 16.87 -1.98
C ALA A 76 19.28 16.80 -3.05
N ARG A 77 19.47 17.89 -3.81
CA ARG A 77 20.33 17.92 -5.01
C ARG A 77 19.89 16.81 -5.98
N ASP A 78 20.79 15.87 -6.28
CA ASP A 78 20.55 14.79 -7.24
C ASP A 78 20.13 13.46 -6.58
N ALA A 79 19.76 13.48 -5.29
CA ALA A 79 19.39 12.29 -4.54
C ALA A 79 17.93 12.38 -4.03
N ALA A 80 17.22 11.27 -4.12
CA ALA A 80 15.96 11.07 -3.44
C ALA A 80 16.19 10.84 -1.93
N LEU A 81 15.34 11.43 -1.12
CA LEU A 81 15.27 11.21 0.32
C LEU A 81 14.16 10.21 0.59
N LEU A 82 14.49 9.08 1.19
CA LEU A 82 13.51 8.06 1.54
C LEU A 82 13.42 7.90 3.05
N THR A 83 12.19 7.72 3.53
CA THR A 83 11.91 7.29 4.90
C THR A 83 11.64 5.79 4.90
N PRO A 84 12.30 5.01 5.76
CA PRO A 84 12.09 3.58 5.84
C PRO A 84 10.68 3.24 6.34
N ILE A 85 10.10 2.20 5.77
CA ILE A 85 8.85 1.59 6.22
C ILE A 85 9.21 0.24 6.84
N GLY A 86 9.54 0.24 8.12
CA GLY A 86 10.04 -0.92 8.88
C GLY A 86 11.43 -0.71 9.46
N ASP A 87 12.11 -1.82 9.74
CA ASP A 87 13.43 -1.81 10.37
C ASP A 87 14.56 -1.58 9.35
N MET A 88 15.51 -0.74 9.70
CA MET A 88 16.63 -0.37 8.82
C MET A 88 17.86 -1.28 8.94
N TYR A 89 17.83 -2.30 9.78
CA TYR A 89 18.97 -3.21 9.91
C TYR A 89 19.26 -3.91 8.57
N GLY A 90 20.50 -3.93 8.17
CA GLY A 90 20.93 -4.54 6.90
C GLY A 90 21.10 -3.57 5.74
N ILE A 91 20.72 -2.28 5.85
CA ILE A 91 20.99 -1.30 4.79
C ILE A 91 22.50 -1.07 4.67
N SER A 92 22.99 -1.14 3.45
CA SER A 92 24.39 -0.90 3.11
C SER A 92 24.54 0.03 1.90
N SER A 93 25.77 0.40 1.60
CA SER A 93 26.07 1.14 0.35
C SER A 93 25.86 0.32 -0.93
N ALA A 94 25.70 -1.01 -0.80
CA ALA A 94 25.36 -1.91 -1.89
C ALA A 94 23.86 -2.07 -2.10
N THR A 95 23.02 -1.55 -1.16
CA THR A 95 21.57 -1.68 -1.23
C THR A 95 21.03 -1.02 -2.50
N GLU A 96 20.35 -1.83 -3.31
CA GLU A 96 19.62 -1.37 -4.49
C GLU A 96 18.29 -0.73 -4.07
N VAL A 97 17.88 0.31 -4.79
CA VAL A 97 16.59 0.98 -4.62
C VAL A 97 15.78 0.81 -5.90
N ILE A 98 14.66 0.13 -5.82
CA ILE A 98 13.82 -0.23 -6.96
C ILE A 98 12.52 0.57 -6.86
N PRO A 99 12.26 1.52 -7.77
CA PRO A 99 11.00 2.25 -7.80
C PRO A 99 9.84 1.31 -8.14
N THR A 100 8.69 1.50 -7.48
CA THR A 100 7.49 0.70 -7.75
C THR A 100 6.49 1.42 -8.65
N GLY A 101 6.68 2.72 -8.90
CA GLY A 101 5.74 3.56 -9.63
C GLY A 101 4.42 3.82 -8.88
N ARG A 102 4.32 3.42 -7.61
CA ARG A 102 3.07 3.47 -6.83
C ARG A 102 3.28 4.13 -5.48
N ALA A 103 2.26 4.84 -5.01
CA ALA A 103 2.18 5.30 -3.62
C ALA A 103 1.96 4.12 -2.67
N HIS A 104 2.08 4.37 -1.37
CA HIS A 104 1.76 3.37 -0.36
C HIS A 104 0.26 3.04 -0.41
N MET A 105 -0.06 1.78 -0.65
CA MET A 105 -1.41 1.26 -0.78
C MET A 105 -1.72 0.36 0.40
N VAL A 106 -2.96 0.42 0.90
CA VAL A 106 -3.47 -0.47 1.96
C VAL A 106 -4.62 -1.31 1.43
N PRO A 107 -4.73 -2.57 1.89
CA PRO A 107 -5.86 -3.41 1.56
C PRO A 107 -7.14 -2.84 2.20
N VAL A 108 -8.26 -2.92 1.51
CA VAL A 108 -9.58 -2.53 2.00
C VAL A 108 -10.64 -3.54 1.56
N GLY A 109 -11.69 -3.66 2.36
CA GLY A 109 -12.83 -4.53 2.07
C GLY A 109 -13.31 -5.29 3.30
N ASP A 110 -14.41 -6.02 3.13
CA ASP A 110 -15.08 -6.76 4.21
C ASP A 110 -14.20 -7.87 4.81
N GLY A 111 -13.24 -8.39 4.04
CA GLY A 111 -12.26 -9.38 4.53
C GLY A 111 -11.31 -8.87 5.62
N LEU A 112 -11.38 -7.58 5.96
CA LEU A 112 -10.63 -6.98 7.07
C LEU A 112 -11.42 -6.98 8.38
N LEU A 113 -12.73 -7.22 8.33
CA LEU A 113 -13.58 -7.22 9.53
C LEU A 113 -13.18 -8.36 10.46
N GLY A 114 -12.99 -8.03 11.74
CA GLY A 114 -12.57 -8.98 12.75
C GLY A 114 -11.09 -9.41 12.68
N ARG A 115 -10.28 -8.81 11.79
CA ARG A 115 -8.85 -9.12 11.65
C ARG A 115 -7.99 -8.18 12.50
N VAL A 116 -6.85 -8.69 12.93
CA VAL A 116 -5.83 -7.91 13.66
C VAL A 116 -4.69 -7.59 12.71
N LEU A 117 -4.43 -6.30 12.51
CA LEU A 117 -3.44 -5.81 11.54
C LEU A 117 -2.35 -5.01 12.24
N ASP A 118 -1.16 -5.01 11.65
CA ASP A 118 -0.08 -4.08 12.02
C ASP A 118 -0.34 -2.67 11.42
N GLY A 119 0.52 -1.71 11.76
CA GLY A 119 0.43 -0.35 11.22
C GLY A 119 0.63 -0.22 9.70
N LEU A 120 1.00 -1.28 9.02
CA LEU A 120 1.20 -1.36 7.58
C LEU A 120 0.09 -2.15 6.86
N GLY A 121 -0.94 -2.57 7.60
CA GLY A 121 -2.04 -3.36 7.09
C GLY A 121 -1.73 -4.85 6.88
N ARG A 122 -0.65 -5.38 7.49
CA ARG A 122 -0.33 -6.80 7.43
C ARG A 122 -1.06 -7.54 8.55
N PRO A 123 -1.60 -8.75 8.30
CA PRO A 123 -2.28 -9.52 9.33
C PRO A 123 -1.29 -10.01 10.40
N LEU A 124 -1.57 -9.72 11.66
CA LEU A 124 -0.87 -10.29 12.80
C LEU A 124 -1.46 -11.64 13.19
N ASP A 125 -2.68 -11.90 12.77
CA ASP A 125 -3.49 -13.09 13.05
C ASP A 125 -3.50 -14.09 11.89
N GLU A 126 -2.53 -14.03 10.98
CA GLU A 126 -2.48 -14.85 9.77
C GLU A 126 -2.43 -16.35 10.06
N GLN A 127 -1.79 -16.74 11.16
CA GLN A 127 -1.70 -18.15 11.57
C GLN A 127 -3.07 -18.74 11.97
N GLU A 128 -3.95 -17.92 12.54
CA GLU A 128 -5.27 -18.33 13.02
C GLU A 128 -6.34 -18.16 11.96
N ASN A 129 -6.29 -17.05 11.20
CA ASN A 129 -7.35 -16.61 10.29
C ASN A 129 -6.93 -16.59 8.82
N GLY A 130 -5.73 -17.06 8.49
CA GLY A 130 -5.21 -17.10 7.13
C GLY A 130 -4.85 -15.72 6.54
N PRO A 131 -4.47 -15.64 5.27
CA PRO A 131 -4.15 -14.40 4.60
C PRO A 131 -5.38 -13.49 4.44
N ILE A 132 -5.14 -12.20 4.24
CA ILE A 132 -6.22 -11.23 3.98
C ILE A 132 -6.67 -11.34 2.54
N GLU A 133 -7.97 -11.56 2.33
CA GLU A 133 -8.63 -11.41 1.04
C GLU A 133 -9.08 -9.96 0.83
N ALA A 134 -8.18 -9.13 0.31
CA ALA A 134 -8.51 -7.75 0.01
C ALA A 134 -9.30 -7.64 -1.30
N SER A 135 -10.46 -7.00 -1.25
CA SER A 135 -11.26 -6.74 -2.45
C SER A 135 -10.68 -5.59 -3.29
N LYS A 136 -10.01 -4.64 -2.65
CA LYS A 136 -9.43 -3.44 -3.27
C LYS A 136 -8.21 -2.97 -2.50
N PHE A 137 -7.42 -2.08 -3.14
CA PHE A 137 -6.32 -1.36 -2.51
C PHE A 137 -6.55 0.14 -2.65
N TYR A 138 -6.40 0.88 -1.55
CA TYR A 138 -6.51 2.33 -1.53
C TYR A 138 -5.17 2.97 -1.17
N PRO A 139 -4.85 4.15 -1.74
CA PRO A 139 -3.66 4.89 -1.33
C PRO A 139 -3.82 5.38 0.11
N VAL A 140 -2.74 5.29 0.90
CA VAL A 140 -2.71 5.82 2.27
C VAL A 140 -2.95 7.34 2.27
N PHE A 141 -2.37 8.03 1.30
CA PHE A 141 -2.62 9.45 1.07
C PHE A 141 -3.70 9.60 0.00
N ALA A 142 -4.91 9.84 0.44
CA ALA A 142 -6.06 10.13 -0.41
C ALA A 142 -6.58 11.53 -0.13
N GLU A 143 -7.06 12.22 -1.16
CA GLU A 143 -7.75 13.49 -0.98
C GLU A 143 -9.04 13.30 -0.17
N ALA A 144 -9.31 14.25 0.71
CA ALA A 144 -10.57 14.25 1.44
C ALA A 144 -11.75 14.40 0.45
N PRO A 145 -12.88 13.69 0.67
CA PRO A 145 -14.06 13.87 -0.16
C PRO A 145 -14.56 15.31 -0.08
N ASP A 146 -15.05 15.81 -1.22
CA ASP A 146 -15.63 17.15 -1.30
C ASP A 146 -16.69 17.37 -0.20
N PRO A 147 -16.66 18.49 0.54
CA PRO A 147 -17.63 18.79 1.57
C PRO A 147 -19.09 18.71 1.09
N LEU A 148 -19.36 19.04 -0.17
CA LEU A 148 -20.70 18.99 -0.75
C LEU A 148 -21.18 17.56 -1.06
N THR A 149 -20.26 16.60 -1.18
CA THR A 149 -20.59 15.17 -1.40
C THR A 149 -20.79 14.41 -0.11
N ARG A 150 -20.49 14.99 1.04
CA ARG A 150 -20.66 14.35 2.35
C ARG A 150 -22.13 14.21 2.69
N ARG A 151 -22.49 13.00 3.13
CA ARG A 151 -23.86 12.75 3.65
C ARG A 151 -24.10 13.58 4.90
N ILE A 152 -25.29 14.16 4.99
CA ILE A 152 -25.78 14.76 6.25
C ILE A 152 -26.06 13.61 7.22
N ILE A 153 -25.55 13.74 8.46
CA ILE A 153 -25.77 12.78 9.53
C ILE A 153 -27.25 12.85 9.93
N LYS A 154 -27.99 11.75 9.78
CA LYS A 154 -29.42 11.66 10.09
C LYS A 154 -29.74 10.47 10.98
N ASP A 155 -28.96 9.41 10.86
CA ASP A 155 -29.24 8.14 11.50
C ASP A 155 -28.44 8.03 12.81
N PRO A 156 -29.06 7.63 13.94
CA PRO A 156 -28.35 7.41 15.19
C PRO A 156 -27.50 6.13 15.11
N LEU A 157 -26.35 6.16 15.76
CA LEU A 157 -25.47 5.01 15.94
C LEU A 157 -25.61 4.51 17.37
N GLU A 158 -26.07 3.27 17.53
CA GLU A 158 -26.14 2.60 18.83
C GLU A 158 -24.76 2.12 19.26
N LEU A 159 -24.25 2.66 20.36
CA LEU A 159 -22.94 2.34 20.94
C LEU A 159 -23.03 1.29 22.05
N GLY A 160 -24.23 0.90 22.48
CA GLY A 160 -24.46 -0.06 23.55
C GLY A 160 -24.25 0.50 24.97
N VAL A 161 -23.92 1.78 25.10
CA VAL A 161 -23.75 2.47 26.37
C VAL A 161 -24.97 3.34 26.63
N ARG A 162 -25.82 2.96 27.60
CA ARG A 162 -27.11 3.62 27.89
C ARG A 162 -27.03 5.14 28.06
N ALA A 163 -25.94 5.64 28.64
CA ALA A 163 -25.75 7.07 28.82
C ALA A 163 -25.46 7.80 27.50
N LEU A 164 -24.78 7.15 26.56
CA LEU A 164 -24.52 7.71 25.24
C LEU A 164 -25.76 7.60 24.36
N ASP A 165 -26.35 6.41 24.29
CA ASP A 165 -27.49 6.15 23.42
C ASP A 165 -28.73 6.96 23.83
N GLY A 166 -28.94 7.14 25.15
CA GLY A 166 -30.13 7.83 25.68
C GLY A 166 -30.00 9.33 25.90
N VAL A 167 -28.78 9.86 26.10
CA VAL A 167 -28.59 11.26 26.51
C VAL A 167 -27.65 12.04 25.57
N LEU A 168 -26.61 11.37 25.05
CA LEU A 168 -25.57 11.97 24.21
C LEU A 168 -25.54 11.27 22.83
N THR A 169 -26.69 11.06 22.24
CA THR A 169 -26.85 10.30 20.99
C THR A 169 -25.78 10.63 19.96
N CYS A 170 -25.07 9.60 19.51
CA CYS A 170 -24.11 9.68 18.43
C CYS A 170 -24.78 9.41 17.09
N GLY A 171 -24.47 10.18 16.07
CA GLY A 171 -24.95 9.91 14.72
C GLY A 171 -23.93 9.10 13.91
N GLU A 172 -24.43 8.31 12.97
CA GLU A 172 -23.58 7.52 12.05
C GLU A 172 -22.70 8.44 11.21
N GLY A 173 -21.36 8.34 11.39
CA GLY A 173 -20.37 9.22 10.76
C GLY A 173 -20.04 10.49 11.56
N GLN A 174 -20.57 10.65 12.77
CA GLN A 174 -20.25 11.77 13.65
C GLN A 174 -18.83 11.61 14.24
N ARG A 175 -18.14 12.73 14.41
CA ARG A 175 -16.88 12.78 15.15
C ARG A 175 -17.17 13.08 16.62
N MET A 176 -16.80 12.16 17.51
CA MET A 176 -16.92 12.35 18.95
C MET A 176 -15.55 12.42 19.59
N GLY A 177 -15.39 13.32 20.58
CA GLY A 177 -14.19 13.42 21.39
C GLY A 177 -14.43 12.88 22.80
N ILE A 178 -13.58 11.97 23.28
CA ILE A 178 -13.59 11.47 24.65
C ILE A 178 -12.41 12.06 25.39
N PHE A 179 -12.69 12.98 26.32
CA PHE A 179 -11.68 13.70 27.10
C PHE A 179 -11.77 13.26 28.56
N ALA A 180 -10.68 12.75 29.09
CA ALA A 180 -10.59 12.41 30.51
C ALA A 180 -9.11 12.47 30.97
N ALA A 181 -8.90 12.67 32.28
CA ALA A 181 -7.60 12.53 32.88
C ALA A 181 -7.10 11.07 32.80
N ALA A 182 -5.82 10.86 33.15
CA ALA A 182 -5.27 9.49 33.24
C ALA A 182 -6.09 8.69 34.29
N GLY A 183 -6.45 7.45 33.93
CA GLY A 183 -7.30 6.61 34.78
C GLY A 183 -8.81 6.91 34.69
N GLY A 184 -9.25 7.84 33.85
CA GLY A 184 -10.65 8.25 33.73
C GLY A 184 -11.54 7.28 32.91
N GLY A 185 -11.09 6.07 32.62
CA GLY A 185 -11.90 5.04 31.97
C GLY A 185 -12.07 5.18 30.45
N LYS A 186 -11.27 6.02 29.76
CA LYS A 186 -11.34 6.18 28.30
C LYS A 186 -11.20 4.87 27.54
N SER A 187 -10.19 4.08 27.87
CA SER A 187 -9.93 2.80 27.21
C SER A 187 -11.04 1.77 27.52
N THR A 188 -11.60 1.79 28.75
CA THR A 188 -12.72 0.94 29.13
C THR A 188 -13.99 1.28 28.36
N LEU A 189 -14.18 2.57 28.01
CA LEU A 189 -15.34 3.00 27.23
C LEU A 189 -15.20 2.63 25.75
N MET A 190 -13.97 2.52 25.24
CA MET A 190 -13.65 2.26 23.82
C MET A 190 -13.46 0.77 23.50
N GLY A 191 -13.17 -0.06 24.48
CA GLY A 191 -12.99 -1.52 24.35
C GLY A 191 -14.15 -2.24 24.96
#